data_293e7fafe594267bcb6be8beecefbc84
#
_entry.id   293e7fafe594267bcb6be8beecefbc84
#
_cell.length_a   1.000
_cell.length_b   1.000
_cell.length_c   1.000
_cell.angle_alpha   90.00
_cell.angle_beta   90.00
_cell.angle_gamma   90.00
#
_symmetry.space_group_name_H-M   'P 1'
#
loop_
_entity.id
_entity.type
_entity.pdbx_description
1 polymer ?
#
loop_
_entity_poly.entity_id
_entity_poly.type
_entity_poly.pdbx_seq_one_letter_code
_entity_poly.pdbx_strand_id
1 'polypeptide(L)'
;MKLSTPISVKWLSTLTSSELLGNTSLEITGLNEIHQVESGDIVFVDHPKYYDTCLNSAATCIIINNKEVAIPAGKALLYCEDPFEAYLKIVQHFKPLQLNDKPIHENAMIGEGTVIMPHVFIGANVIIGKNCLIYPNVTLLADTIIGDEVIIQAGTVIGSDAFYYNTKKNRAAWYKKLLSCGRVIIENKVEIGACCTVDRGVSGDTIIGMGTKIDNMVHIGHDTQIEANCLFAAQVGIAGGVKIKSGVTIWGQAGVNKTLTIGENAVVLSQAAVLSSIEGNKVYMGFPAEDASIKRRELVWIRRIPQLWKKIMEKE
;
A
#
# COMPACT_ATOMS: atom_id res chain seq x y z
N MET A 1 10.59 1.07 -5.48
CA MET A 1 11.40 -0.08 -5.96
C MET A 1 12.83 0.35 -6.19
N LYS A 2 13.83 -0.31 -5.62
CA LYS A 2 15.25 -0.06 -5.92
C LYS A 2 15.69 -0.93 -7.09
N LEU A 3 16.55 -0.40 -7.95
CA LEU A 3 17.13 -1.12 -9.09
C LEU A 3 18.43 -1.81 -8.64
N SER A 4 18.69 -2.99 -9.20
CA SER A 4 19.92 -3.75 -8.92
C SER A 4 21.18 -3.05 -9.44
N THR A 5 21.05 -2.30 -10.52
CA THR A 5 22.12 -1.50 -11.15
C THR A 5 21.59 -0.13 -11.53
N PRO A 6 22.38 0.95 -11.39
CA PRO A 6 21.99 2.26 -11.86
C PRO A 6 21.75 2.29 -13.38
N ILE A 7 20.78 3.06 -13.80
CA ILE A 7 20.36 3.19 -15.22
C ILE A 7 20.44 4.65 -15.65
N SER A 8 21.05 4.93 -16.81
CA SER A 8 21.18 6.29 -17.29
C SER A 8 19.82 6.88 -17.72
N VAL A 9 19.60 8.16 -17.45
CA VAL A 9 18.41 8.89 -17.92
C VAL A 9 18.29 8.89 -19.45
N LYS A 10 19.39 8.80 -20.18
CA LYS A 10 19.39 8.68 -21.65
C LYS A 10 18.75 7.36 -22.11
N TRP A 11 19.07 6.27 -21.44
CA TRP A 11 18.48 4.97 -21.75
C TRP A 11 16.97 4.98 -21.44
N LEU A 12 16.58 5.56 -20.29
CA LEU A 12 15.16 5.70 -19.92
C LEU A 12 14.38 6.56 -20.92
N SER A 13 14.99 7.66 -21.41
CA SER A 13 14.42 8.49 -22.48
C SER A 13 14.14 7.66 -23.74
N THR A 14 15.07 6.81 -24.14
CA THR A 14 14.90 5.91 -25.30
C THR A 14 13.79 4.87 -25.05
N LEU A 15 13.79 4.20 -23.89
CA LEU A 15 12.77 3.21 -23.52
C LEU A 15 11.36 3.78 -23.55
N THR A 16 11.20 5.00 -23.05
CA THR A 16 9.90 5.67 -22.91
C THR A 16 9.51 6.50 -24.13
N SER A 17 10.42 6.67 -25.10
CA SER A 17 10.26 7.60 -26.23
C SER A 17 9.99 9.04 -25.77
N SER A 18 10.65 9.46 -24.68
CA SER A 18 10.50 10.79 -24.08
C SER A 18 11.65 11.70 -24.48
N GLU A 19 11.40 13.01 -24.58
CA GLU A 19 12.44 14.01 -24.76
C GLU A 19 13.17 14.28 -23.45
N LEU A 20 14.50 14.15 -23.44
CA LEU A 20 15.32 14.35 -22.26
C LEU A 20 15.72 15.83 -22.14
N LEU A 21 15.39 16.45 -21.03
CA LEU A 21 15.69 17.85 -20.70
C LEU A 21 16.53 17.92 -19.40
N GLY A 22 17.40 18.91 -19.28
CA GLY A 22 18.23 19.15 -18.10
C GLY A 22 19.51 18.32 -18.07
N ASN A 23 19.87 17.77 -16.92
CA ASN A 23 21.15 17.05 -16.77
C ASN A 23 21.07 15.64 -17.37
N THR A 24 21.75 15.44 -18.48
CA THR A 24 21.74 14.20 -19.28
C THR A 24 22.71 13.12 -18.78
N SER A 25 23.54 13.41 -17.78
CA SER A 25 24.55 12.47 -17.25
C SER A 25 24.10 11.73 -15.99
N LEU A 26 22.88 11.95 -15.54
CA LEU A 26 22.35 11.34 -14.32
C LEU A 26 22.06 9.86 -14.48
N GLU A 27 22.16 9.16 -13.36
CA GLU A 27 21.78 7.75 -13.21
C GLU A 27 20.64 7.61 -12.21
N ILE A 28 19.76 6.67 -12.48
CA ILE A 28 18.58 6.34 -11.66
C ILE A 28 18.82 5.02 -10.97
N THR A 29 18.58 5.00 -9.67
CA THR A 29 18.76 3.84 -8.78
C THR A 29 17.44 3.28 -8.25
N GLY A 30 16.32 3.95 -8.54
CA GLY A 30 15.01 3.50 -8.09
C GLY A 30 13.84 4.15 -8.80
N LEU A 31 12.66 3.55 -8.60
CA LEU A 31 11.37 4.06 -9.04
C LEU A 31 10.48 4.19 -7.82
N ASN A 32 9.90 5.37 -7.59
CA ASN A 32 9.00 5.58 -6.47
C ASN A 32 7.84 6.53 -6.83
N GLU A 33 6.84 6.55 -5.94
CA GLU A 33 5.80 7.56 -5.95
C GLU A 33 6.26 8.82 -5.23
N ILE A 34 5.61 9.95 -5.54
CA ILE A 34 5.99 11.27 -5.05
C ILE A 34 6.12 11.38 -3.51
N HIS A 35 5.36 10.56 -2.75
CA HIS A 35 5.38 10.63 -1.27
C HIS A 35 6.50 9.79 -0.63
N GLN A 36 7.16 8.94 -1.41
CA GLN A 36 8.23 8.04 -0.93
C GLN A 36 9.52 8.22 -1.74
N VAL A 37 9.57 9.23 -2.62
CA VAL A 37 10.69 9.46 -3.52
C VAL A 37 11.93 9.89 -2.75
N GLU A 38 13.06 9.27 -3.11
CA GLU A 38 14.39 9.55 -2.58
C GLU A 38 15.33 10.04 -3.68
N SER A 39 16.51 10.53 -3.29
CA SER A 39 17.57 10.84 -4.24
C SER A 39 17.98 9.59 -5.02
N GLY A 40 18.15 9.71 -6.34
CA GLY A 40 18.37 8.59 -7.25
C GLY A 40 17.09 8.02 -7.86
N ASP A 41 15.93 8.41 -7.40
CA ASP A 41 14.67 7.88 -7.91
C ASP A 41 14.14 8.65 -9.14
N ILE A 42 13.35 7.92 -9.96
CA ILE A 42 12.48 8.49 -10.98
C ILE A 42 11.03 8.45 -10.51
N VAL A 43 10.30 9.52 -10.79
CA VAL A 43 8.87 9.69 -10.47
C VAL A 43 8.13 10.21 -11.69
N PHE A 44 6.82 10.07 -11.76
CA PHE A 44 6.01 10.70 -12.80
C PHE A 44 5.00 11.70 -12.21
N VAL A 45 4.63 12.68 -13.02
CA VAL A 45 3.54 13.61 -12.74
C VAL A 45 2.82 14.00 -14.03
N ASP A 46 1.49 13.85 -14.03
CA ASP A 46 0.63 14.12 -15.19
C ASP A 46 -0.51 15.12 -14.90
N HIS A 47 -0.53 15.71 -13.68
CA HIS A 47 -1.54 16.69 -13.28
C HIS A 47 -0.90 17.98 -12.74
N PRO A 48 -1.28 19.15 -13.26
CA PRO A 48 -0.65 20.43 -12.92
C PRO A 48 -0.59 20.76 -11.43
N LYS A 49 -1.60 20.36 -10.67
CA LYS A 49 -1.65 20.55 -9.20
C LYS A 49 -0.41 20.00 -8.47
N TYR A 50 0.25 18.99 -9.03
CA TYR A 50 1.36 18.28 -8.38
C TYR A 50 2.73 18.59 -8.99
N TYR A 51 2.80 19.45 -10.02
CA TYR A 51 4.07 19.76 -10.67
C TYR A 51 5.09 20.33 -9.70
N ASP A 52 4.73 21.39 -8.96
CA ASP A 52 5.64 22.03 -7.99
C ASP A 52 6.10 21.06 -6.91
N THR A 53 5.19 20.24 -6.37
CA THR A 53 5.53 19.23 -5.38
C THR A 53 6.52 18.21 -5.94
N CYS A 54 6.34 17.79 -7.18
CA CYS A 54 7.20 16.81 -7.83
C CYS A 54 8.57 17.41 -8.20
N LEU A 55 8.59 18.60 -8.76
CA LEU A 55 9.81 19.32 -9.14
C LEU A 55 10.71 19.62 -7.92
N ASN A 56 10.11 19.95 -6.78
CA ASN A 56 10.81 20.22 -5.52
C ASN A 56 11.04 18.98 -4.65
N SER A 57 10.63 17.79 -5.08
CA SER A 57 10.85 16.53 -4.35
C SER A 57 12.32 16.11 -4.36
N ALA A 58 12.65 15.00 -3.70
CA ALA A 58 13.99 14.41 -3.75
C ALA A 58 14.30 13.68 -5.08
N ALA A 59 13.33 13.53 -6.00
CA ALA A 59 13.52 12.84 -7.27
C ALA A 59 14.70 13.38 -8.07
N THR A 60 15.48 12.47 -8.64
CA THR A 60 16.59 12.79 -9.55
C THR A 60 16.09 12.98 -10.99
N CYS A 61 15.05 12.24 -11.38
CA CYS A 61 14.42 12.35 -12.68
C CYS A 61 12.89 12.40 -12.55
N ILE A 62 12.24 13.22 -13.39
CA ILE A 62 10.79 13.39 -13.35
C ILE A 62 10.23 13.22 -14.75
N ILE A 63 9.27 12.31 -14.91
CA ILE A 63 8.49 12.15 -16.14
C ILE A 63 7.32 13.14 -16.07
N ILE A 64 7.21 14.03 -17.06
CA ILE A 64 6.26 15.14 -17.01
C ILE A 64 5.68 15.44 -18.40
N ASN A 65 4.44 15.97 -18.43
CA ASN A 65 3.77 16.36 -19.68
C ASN A 65 3.72 17.88 -19.90
N ASN A 66 4.65 18.62 -19.29
CA ASN A 66 4.80 20.06 -19.51
C ASN A 66 6.27 20.42 -19.74
N LYS A 67 6.59 21.02 -20.89
CA LYS A 67 7.95 21.47 -21.27
C LYS A 67 8.31 22.84 -20.70
N GLU A 68 7.32 23.65 -20.35
CA GLU A 68 7.51 25.05 -19.97
C GLU A 68 7.90 25.22 -18.49
N VAL A 69 8.01 24.11 -17.74
CA VAL A 69 8.42 24.17 -16.34
C VAL A 69 9.91 24.47 -16.21
N ALA A 70 10.29 25.25 -15.21
CA ALA A 70 11.68 25.46 -14.87
C ALA A 70 12.31 24.15 -14.41
N ILE A 71 13.44 23.77 -14.99
CA ILE A 71 14.16 22.54 -14.62
C ILE A 71 14.97 22.80 -13.36
N PRO A 72 14.71 22.14 -12.24
CA PRO A 72 15.49 22.35 -11.02
C PRO A 72 16.97 21.93 -11.22
N ALA A 73 17.89 22.68 -10.62
CA ALA A 73 19.31 22.39 -10.72
C ALA A 73 19.63 20.95 -10.29
N GLY A 74 20.46 20.26 -11.07
CA GLY A 74 20.87 18.88 -10.78
C GLY A 74 19.85 17.80 -11.14
N LYS A 75 18.70 18.13 -11.74
CA LYS A 75 17.66 17.16 -12.14
C LYS A 75 17.59 16.96 -13.66
N ALA A 76 16.96 15.85 -14.04
CA ALA A 76 16.52 15.57 -15.41
C ALA A 76 15.00 15.53 -15.50
N LEU A 77 14.45 15.96 -16.63
CA LEU A 77 13.05 15.75 -16.97
C LEU A 77 12.96 14.85 -18.21
N LEU A 78 12.02 13.92 -18.18
CA LEU A 78 11.58 13.14 -19.34
C LEU A 78 10.21 13.68 -19.77
N TYR A 79 10.19 14.49 -20.80
CA TYR A 79 8.94 15.03 -21.35
C TYR A 79 8.26 14.02 -22.27
N CYS A 80 6.99 13.76 -22.03
CA CYS A 80 6.11 13.02 -22.95
C CYS A 80 4.64 13.41 -22.70
N GLU A 81 3.78 13.12 -23.67
CA GLU A 81 2.34 13.44 -23.57
C GLU A 81 1.61 12.67 -22.47
N ASP A 82 2.01 11.43 -22.22
CA ASP A 82 1.44 10.58 -21.16
C ASP A 82 2.52 10.02 -20.22
N PRO A 83 2.86 10.77 -19.14
CA PRO A 83 3.83 10.33 -18.13
C PRO A 83 3.47 9.02 -17.46
N PHE A 84 2.19 8.75 -17.28
CA PHE A 84 1.72 7.50 -16.69
C PHE A 84 2.09 6.29 -17.57
N GLU A 85 1.88 6.38 -18.88
CA GLU A 85 2.26 5.31 -19.82
C GLU A 85 3.78 5.11 -19.87
N ALA A 86 4.53 6.22 -19.86
CA ALA A 86 5.98 6.15 -19.82
C ALA A 86 6.48 5.45 -18.55
N TYR A 87 5.91 5.79 -17.40
CA TYR A 87 6.23 5.14 -16.13
C TYR A 87 5.89 3.65 -16.14
N LEU A 88 4.71 3.27 -16.68
CA LEU A 88 4.31 1.86 -16.81
C LEU A 88 5.30 1.06 -17.66
N LYS A 89 5.81 1.62 -18.77
CA LYS A 89 6.84 0.94 -19.60
C LYS A 89 8.09 0.65 -18.79
N ILE A 90 8.52 1.57 -17.93
CA ILE A 90 9.68 1.37 -17.05
C ILE A 90 9.39 0.25 -16.05
N VAL A 91 8.23 0.29 -15.37
CA VAL A 91 7.84 -0.77 -14.42
C VAL A 91 7.78 -2.13 -15.11
N GLN A 92 7.15 -2.24 -16.28
CA GLN A 92 7.06 -3.48 -17.05
C GLN A 92 8.42 -4.04 -17.44
N HIS A 93 9.38 -3.17 -17.79
CA HIS A 93 10.72 -3.58 -18.13
C HIS A 93 11.47 -4.21 -16.94
N PHE A 94 11.39 -3.59 -15.75
CA PHE A 94 12.12 -4.04 -14.56
C PHE A 94 11.35 -5.08 -13.72
N LYS A 95 10.04 -5.14 -13.86
CA LYS A 95 9.15 -6.10 -13.18
C LYS A 95 8.19 -6.74 -14.20
N PRO A 96 8.71 -7.53 -15.16
CA PRO A 96 7.86 -8.28 -16.07
C PRO A 96 7.07 -9.33 -15.30
N LEU A 97 5.89 -9.69 -15.83
CA LEU A 97 5.11 -10.80 -15.30
C LEU A 97 5.95 -12.09 -15.36
N GLN A 98 6.16 -12.70 -14.21
CA GLN A 98 6.83 -13.99 -14.10
C GLN A 98 5.80 -15.11 -14.02
N LEU A 99 5.88 -16.04 -14.96
CA LEU A 99 5.02 -17.22 -14.99
C LEU A 99 5.67 -18.33 -14.15
N ASN A 100 4.89 -18.96 -13.29
CA ASN A 100 5.29 -20.17 -12.57
C ASN A 100 4.63 -21.38 -13.21
N ASP A 101 5.42 -22.36 -13.59
CA ASP A 101 4.97 -23.68 -14.06
C ASP A 101 4.88 -24.72 -12.93
N LYS A 102 5.36 -24.40 -11.75
CA LYS A 102 5.39 -25.24 -10.56
C LYS A 102 4.76 -24.53 -9.35
N PRO A 103 4.23 -25.28 -8.37
CA PRO A 103 3.69 -24.68 -7.15
C PRO A 103 4.72 -23.83 -6.37
N ILE A 104 5.99 -24.24 -6.38
CA ILE A 104 7.09 -23.51 -5.74
C ILE A 104 8.10 -23.15 -6.81
N HIS A 105 8.36 -21.85 -6.98
CA HIS A 105 9.33 -21.36 -7.95
C HIS A 105 10.77 -21.75 -7.54
N GLU A 106 11.61 -22.06 -8.52
CA GLU A 106 12.97 -22.54 -8.29
C GLU A 106 13.88 -21.52 -7.56
N ASN A 107 13.63 -20.24 -7.71
CA ASN A 107 14.36 -19.16 -7.03
C ASN A 107 13.80 -18.83 -5.64
N ALA A 108 12.78 -19.55 -5.15
CA ALA A 108 12.28 -19.34 -3.80
C ALA A 108 13.28 -19.92 -2.78
N MET A 109 13.50 -19.19 -1.70
CA MET A 109 14.36 -19.61 -0.59
C MET A 109 13.51 -19.91 0.63
N ILE A 110 13.67 -21.13 1.19
CA ILE A 110 12.88 -21.57 2.34
C ILE A 110 13.87 -21.96 3.45
N GLY A 111 13.71 -21.33 4.61
CA GLY A 111 14.54 -21.55 5.78
C GLY A 111 14.32 -22.91 6.46
N GLU A 112 15.31 -23.34 7.22
CA GLU A 112 15.32 -24.61 7.95
C GLU A 112 14.14 -24.69 8.94
N GLY A 113 13.55 -25.87 9.07
CA GLY A 113 12.43 -26.13 9.97
C GLY A 113 11.07 -25.57 9.53
N THR A 114 11.02 -24.90 8.38
CA THR A 114 9.77 -24.38 7.83
C THR A 114 8.95 -25.48 7.19
N VAL A 115 7.67 -25.53 7.55
CA VAL A 115 6.69 -26.50 7.05
C VAL A 115 5.79 -25.83 6.01
N ILE A 116 5.78 -26.36 4.79
CA ILE A 116 4.88 -25.96 3.71
C ILE A 116 3.84 -27.05 3.50
N MET A 117 2.58 -26.72 3.72
CA MET A 117 1.48 -27.67 3.55
C MET A 117 1.03 -27.81 2.09
N PRO A 118 0.21 -28.81 1.75
CA PRO A 118 -0.23 -29.03 0.37
C PRO A 118 -0.96 -27.82 -0.25
N HIS A 119 -0.84 -27.70 -1.58
CA HIS A 119 -1.48 -26.64 -2.38
C HIS A 119 -1.03 -25.22 -2.08
N VAL A 120 0.12 -25.03 -1.43
CA VAL A 120 0.73 -23.71 -1.28
C VAL A 120 1.39 -23.31 -2.60
N PHE A 121 1.14 -22.07 -3.02
CA PHE A 121 1.83 -21.45 -4.15
C PHE A 121 2.90 -20.48 -3.65
N ILE A 122 4.13 -20.63 -4.13
CA ILE A 122 5.27 -19.75 -3.79
C ILE A 122 5.87 -19.20 -5.08
N GLY A 123 5.74 -17.89 -5.28
CA GLY A 123 6.21 -17.17 -6.46
C GLY A 123 7.73 -16.98 -6.48
N ALA A 124 8.19 -16.36 -7.56
CA ALA A 124 9.61 -16.11 -7.79
C ALA A 124 10.20 -15.18 -6.71
N ASN A 125 11.46 -15.46 -6.34
CA ASN A 125 12.24 -14.67 -5.38
C ASN A 125 11.58 -14.50 -3.99
N VAL A 126 10.60 -15.34 -3.64
CA VAL A 126 10.04 -15.36 -2.29
C VAL A 126 11.09 -15.89 -1.33
N ILE A 127 11.24 -15.20 -0.20
CA ILE A 127 12.14 -15.60 0.89
C ILE A 127 11.28 -15.91 2.10
N ILE A 128 11.42 -17.12 2.65
CA ILE A 128 10.75 -17.55 3.88
C ILE A 128 11.84 -17.91 4.90
N GLY A 129 11.73 -17.33 6.09
CA GLY A 129 12.64 -17.59 7.20
C GLY A 129 12.52 -18.99 7.77
N LYS A 130 13.08 -19.20 8.98
CA LYS A 130 13.14 -20.48 9.67
C LYS A 130 11.90 -20.73 10.52
N ASN A 131 11.59 -22.03 10.73
CA ASN A 131 10.52 -22.47 11.63
C ASN A 131 9.15 -21.86 11.38
N CYS A 132 8.87 -21.51 10.12
CA CYS A 132 7.56 -21.00 9.70
C CYS A 132 6.56 -22.14 9.48
N LEU A 133 5.28 -21.83 9.56
CA LEU A 133 4.19 -22.76 9.28
C LEU A 133 3.24 -22.15 8.26
N ILE A 134 3.24 -22.68 7.04
CA ILE A 134 2.43 -22.21 5.92
C ILE A 134 1.34 -23.21 5.63
N TYR A 135 0.11 -22.85 5.91
CA TYR A 135 -1.06 -23.71 5.82
C TYR A 135 -1.53 -23.93 4.38
N PRO A 136 -2.44 -24.91 4.12
CA PRO A 136 -2.87 -25.24 2.77
C PRO A 136 -3.50 -24.05 2.02
N ASN A 137 -3.33 -24.04 0.70
CA ASN A 137 -3.89 -23.02 -0.20
C ASN A 137 -3.43 -21.58 0.08
N VAL A 138 -2.35 -21.38 0.81
CA VAL A 138 -1.71 -20.06 0.93
C VAL A 138 -1.03 -19.71 -0.39
N THR A 139 -1.15 -18.47 -0.82
CA THR A 139 -0.50 -17.92 -2.00
C THR A 139 0.49 -16.83 -1.59
N LEU A 140 1.78 -17.07 -1.85
CA LEU A 140 2.85 -16.10 -1.66
C LEU A 140 3.31 -15.64 -3.05
N LEU A 141 2.96 -14.41 -3.43
CA LEU A 141 3.33 -13.86 -4.74
C LEU A 141 4.77 -13.35 -4.73
N ALA A 142 5.32 -13.20 -5.93
CA ALA A 142 6.74 -12.91 -6.16
C ALA A 142 7.29 -11.77 -5.29
N ASP A 143 8.58 -11.89 -4.93
CA ASP A 143 9.35 -10.93 -4.13
C ASP A 143 8.87 -10.73 -2.67
N THR A 144 7.92 -11.53 -2.17
CA THR A 144 7.49 -11.50 -0.76
C THR A 144 8.62 -11.98 0.15
N ILE A 145 8.84 -11.28 1.25
CA ILE A 145 9.83 -11.62 2.28
C ILE A 145 9.11 -11.94 3.58
N ILE A 146 9.40 -13.10 4.14
CA ILE A 146 8.82 -13.61 5.39
C ILE A 146 9.97 -13.93 6.35
N GLY A 147 9.90 -13.37 7.55
CA GLY A 147 10.86 -13.61 8.63
C GLY A 147 10.73 -15.00 9.27
N ASP A 148 11.36 -15.15 10.43
CA ASP A 148 11.38 -16.42 11.18
C ASP A 148 10.12 -16.59 12.05
N GLU A 149 9.74 -17.85 12.32
CA GLU A 149 8.65 -18.23 13.22
C GLU A 149 7.27 -17.61 12.82
N VAL A 150 7.05 -17.40 11.53
CA VAL A 150 5.80 -16.84 11.00
C VAL A 150 4.79 -17.95 10.73
N ILE A 151 3.52 -17.71 11.09
CA ILE A 151 2.41 -18.62 10.83
C ILE A 151 1.43 -17.95 9.87
N ILE A 152 1.09 -18.62 8.75
CA ILE A 152 0.09 -18.13 7.79
C ILE A 152 -0.98 -19.19 7.58
N GLN A 153 -2.22 -18.87 7.96
CA GLN A 153 -3.36 -19.76 7.89
C GLN A 153 -3.93 -19.92 6.47
N ALA A 154 -4.74 -20.96 6.30
CA ALA A 154 -5.22 -21.42 5.01
C ALA A 154 -5.93 -20.34 4.16
N GLY A 155 -5.70 -20.37 2.86
CA GLY A 155 -6.37 -19.50 1.90
C GLY A 155 -5.92 -18.04 1.88
N THR A 156 -4.91 -17.68 2.68
CA THR A 156 -4.37 -16.31 2.73
C THR A 156 -3.52 -16.01 1.52
N VAL A 157 -3.65 -14.79 0.97
CA VAL A 157 -2.92 -14.31 -0.22
C VAL A 157 -2.03 -13.13 0.18
N ILE A 158 -0.74 -13.27 -0.06
CA ILE A 158 0.27 -12.25 0.24
C ILE A 158 0.91 -11.76 -1.06
N GLY A 159 0.94 -10.43 -1.25
CA GLY A 159 1.63 -9.79 -2.37
C GLY A 159 0.76 -9.54 -3.59
N SER A 160 -0.58 -9.51 -3.45
CA SER A 160 -1.49 -9.07 -4.51
C SER A 160 -1.14 -7.66 -4.98
N ASP A 161 -1.44 -7.36 -6.23
CA ASP A 161 -1.26 -5.99 -6.75
C ASP A 161 -2.15 -4.99 -6.02
N ALA A 162 -1.60 -3.81 -5.76
CA ALA A 162 -2.32 -2.68 -5.19
C ALA A 162 -3.60 -2.33 -5.95
N PHE A 163 -4.66 -1.98 -5.23
CA PHE A 163 -5.87 -1.38 -5.80
C PHE A 163 -5.61 0.11 -6.12
N TYR A 164 -4.74 0.35 -7.09
CA TYR A 164 -4.31 1.70 -7.47
C TYR A 164 -4.51 1.95 -8.97
N TYR A 165 -5.30 2.99 -9.31
CA TYR A 165 -5.68 3.29 -10.68
C TYR A 165 -5.49 4.77 -11.02
N ASN A 166 -4.85 5.03 -12.16
CA ASN A 166 -4.88 6.35 -12.79
C ASN A 166 -6.25 6.55 -13.45
N THR A 167 -6.89 7.67 -13.14
CA THR A 167 -8.24 7.99 -13.62
C THR A 167 -8.20 9.11 -14.64
N LYS A 168 -8.56 8.82 -15.89
CA LYS A 168 -8.71 9.83 -16.95
C LYS A 168 -10.07 9.64 -17.63
N LYS A 169 -10.99 10.61 -17.46
CA LYS A 169 -12.37 10.53 -17.98
C LYS A 169 -12.48 10.67 -19.52
N ASN A 170 -11.40 11.07 -20.18
CA ASN A 170 -11.29 11.15 -21.64
C ASN A 170 -10.86 9.82 -22.29
N ARG A 171 -10.66 8.75 -21.51
CA ARG A 171 -10.40 7.39 -22.02
C ARG A 171 -11.72 6.61 -22.15
N ALA A 172 -11.77 5.63 -23.06
CA ALA A 172 -12.90 4.69 -23.17
C ALA A 172 -13.10 3.91 -21.85
N ALA A 173 -12.03 3.42 -21.24
CA ALA A 173 -12.01 2.90 -19.88
C ALA A 173 -11.32 3.93 -18.96
N TRP A 174 -12.05 4.53 -18.05
CA TRP A 174 -11.57 5.62 -17.20
C TRP A 174 -10.43 5.23 -16.29
N TYR A 175 -10.45 3.98 -15.82
CA TYR A 175 -9.48 3.47 -14.86
C TYR A 175 -8.42 2.63 -15.56
N LYS A 176 -7.16 3.00 -15.40
CA LYS A 176 -6.03 2.18 -15.84
C LYS A 176 -5.16 1.83 -14.64
N LYS A 177 -4.92 0.53 -14.45
CA LYS A 177 -4.15 0.03 -13.32
C LYS A 177 -2.72 0.56 -13.36
N LEU A 178 -2.22 1.05 -12.23
CA LEU A 178 -0.80 1.25 -12.01
C LEU A 178 -0.19 -0.10 -11.60
N LEU A 179 0.79 -0.56 -12.34
CA LEU A 179 1.47 -1.82 -12.03
C LEU A 179 2.28 -1.68 -10.76
N SER A 180 2.07 -2.60 -9.84
CA SER A 180 2.79 -2.62 -8.58
C SER A 180 4.17 -3.24 -8.76
N CYS A 181 5.20 -2.54 -8.30
CA CYS A 181 6.58 -3.03 -8.33
C CYS A 181 7.23 -3.12 -6.94
N GLY A 182 6.48 -2.81 -5.89
CA GLY A 182 6.88 -2.99 -4.51
C GLY A 182 6.71 -4.43 -4.02
N ARG A 183 6.86 -4.62 -2.72
CA ARG A 183 6.89 -5.94 -2.07
C ARG A 183 6.00 -5.97 -0.84
N VAL A 184 5.88 -7.18 -0.25
CA VAL A 184 5.41 -7.38 1.12
C VAL A 184 6.58 -7.90 1.96
N ILE A 185 6.76 -7.33 3.14
CA ILE A 185 7.71 -7.78 4.15
C ILE A 185 6.94 -8.12 5.42
N ILE A 186 7.04 -9.37 5.86
CA ILE A 186 6.47 -9.87 7.10
C ILE A 186 7.62 -10.17 8.04
N GLU A 187 7.69 -9.47 9.16
CA GLU A 187 8.76 -9.66 10.13
C GLU A 187 8.53 -10.91 10.99
N ASN A 188 9.49 -11.18 11.90
CA ASN A 188 9.49 -12.40 12.71
C ASN A 188 8.27 -12.51 13.64
N LYS A 189 7.82 -13.74 13.91
CA LYS A 189 6.78 -14.08 14.91
C LYS A 189 5.41 -13.46 14.60
N VAL A 190 5.16 -13.10 13.36
CA VAL A 190 3.84 -12.65 12.89
C VAL A 190 2.94 -13.86 12.71
N GLU A 191 1.67 -13.73 13.08
CA GLU A 191 0.64 -14.72 12.78
C GLU A 191 -0.48 -14.09 11.96
N ILE A 192 -0.85 -14.72 10.84
CA ILE A 192 -1.89 -14.24 9.92
C ILE A 192 -2.96 -15.31 9.80
N GLY A 193 -4.19 -14.94 10.11
CA GLY A 193 -5.39 -15.77 10.05
C GLY A 193 -5.77 -16.24 8.64
N ALA A 194 -6.84 -17.00 8.56
CA ALA A 194 -7.31 -17.57 7.30
C ALA A 194 -7.97 -16.52 6.38
N CYS A 195 -7.85 -16.71 5.06
CA CYS A 195 -8.48 -15.88 4.05
C CYS A 195 -8.16 -14.38 4.17
N CYS A 196 -7.00 -14.04 4.69
CA CYS A 196 -6.50 -12.67 4.69
C CYS A 196 -5.91 -12.28 3.33
N THR A 197 -5.86 -10.98 3.05
CA THR A 197 -5.20 -10.44 1.85
C THR A 197 -4.27 -9.30 2.23
N VAL A 198 -3.02 -9.36 1.73
CA VAL A 198 -2.02 -8.29 1.93
C VAL A 198 -1.51 -7.85 0.58
N ASP A 199 -1.80 -6.61 0.21
CA ASP A 199 -1.34 -6.05 -1.06
C ASP A 199 0.13 -5.62 -0.97
N ARG A 200 0.88 -5.83 -2.06
CA ARG A 200 2.23 -5.28 -2.19
C ARG A 200 2.19 -3.76 -2.31
N GLY A 201 3.26 -3.10 -1.94
CA GLY A 201 3.39 -1.68 -2.20
C GLY A 201 3.32 -1.37 -3.70
N VAL A 202 2.82 -0.19 -4.04
CA VAL A 202 2.83 0.29 -5.43
C VAL A 202 4.26 0.38 -5.95
N SER A 203 5.14 1.01 -5.20
CA SER A 203 6.57 1.11 -5.49
C SER A 203 7.45 0.82 -4.28
N GLY A 204 6.93 1.01 -3.06
CA GLY A 204 7.58 0.73 -1.79
C GLY A 204 7.27 -0.67 -1.25
N ASP A 205 7.38 -0.85 0.05
CA ASP A 205 7.07 -2.09 0.72
C ASP A 205 5.84 -1.93 1.63
N THR A 206 4.93 -2.91 1.63
CA THR A 206 3.95 -3.11 2.69
C THR A 206 4.63 -3.92 3.78
N ILE A 207 4.67 -3.42 5.01
CA ILE A 207 5.41 -4.05 6.11
C ILE A 207 4.48 -4.43 7.24
N ILE A 208 4.64 -5.67 7.74
CA ILE A 208 3.97 -6.16 8.95
C ILE A 208 5.04 -6.43 10.00
N GLY A 209 5.07 -5.59 11.03
CA GLY A 209 6.08 -5.59 12.09
C GLY A 209 6.00 -6.79 13.02
N MET A 210 7.14 -7.08 13.63
CA MET A 210 7.37 -8.26 14.48
C MET A 210 6.29 -8.47 15.53
N GLY A 211 5.90 -9.74 15.72
CA GLY A 211 4.97 -10.15 16.78
C GLY A 211 3.50 -9.78 16.54
N THR A 212 3.18 -9.09 15.45
CA THR A 212 1.80 -8.72 15.09
C THR A 212 0.91 -9.95 14.89
N LYS A 213 -0.33 -9.88 15.36
CA LYS A 213 -1.35 -10.94 15.26
C LYS A 213 -2.53 -10.43 14.45
N ILE A 214 -2.90 -11.17 13.43
CA ILE A 214 -3.94 -10.81 12.46
C ILE A 214 -4.93 -11.98 12.39
N ASP A 215 -6.18 -11.72 12.71
CA ASP A 215 -7.27 -12.69 12.67
C ASP A 215 -7.79 -12.88 11.22
N ASN A 216 -8.81 -13.71 11.05
CA ASN A 216 -9.31 -14.13 9.75
C ASN A 216 -9.95 -13.00 8.94
N MET A 217 -9.84 -13.09 7.62
CA MET A 217 -10.47 -12.18 6.65
C MET A 217 -10.07 -10.70 6.81
N VAL A 218 -8.87 -10.43 7.32
CA VAL A 218 -8.33 -9.07 7.37
C VAL A 218 -7.75 -8.70 6.01
N HIS A 219 -8.00 -7.44 5.58
CA HIS A 219 -7.37 -6.86 4.40
C HIS A 219 -6.36 -5.77 4.80
N ILE A 220 -5.14 -5.86 4.27
CA ILE A 220 -4.10 -4.85 4.42
C ILE A 220 -3.75 -4.31 3.03
N GLY A 221 -4.08 -3.04 2.80
CA GLY A 221 -3.81 -2.33 1.55
C GLY A 221 -2.31 -1.98 1.38
N HIS A 222 -1.97 -1.67 0.16
CA HIS A 222 -0.62 -1.41 -0.32
C HIS A 222 0.12 -0.30 0.47
N ASP A 223 1.45 -0.37 0.53
CA ASP A 223 2.32 0.64 1.15
C ASP A 223 2.01 0.91 2.64
N THR A 224 1.23 0.04 3.28
CA THR A 224 0.89 0.14 4.71
C THR A 224 2.10 -0.29 5.56
N GLN A 225 2.41 0.50 6.57
CA GLN A 225 3.50 0.27 7.51
C GLN A 225 2.95 -0.04 8.89
N ILE A 226 3.02 -1.30 9.31
CA ILE A 226 2.58 -1.76 10.63
C ILE A 226 3.81 -2.00 11.48
N GLU A 227 3.94 -1.30 12.58
CA GLU A 227 5.00 -1.50 13.57
C GLU A 227 4.73 -2.76 14.42
N ALA A 228 5.62 -3.05 15.36
CA ALA A 228 5.59 -4.30 16.12
C ALA A 228 4.38 -4.44 17.06
N ASN A 229 4.04 -5.71 17.38
CA ASN A 229 3.09 -6.09 18.43
C ASN A 229 1.67 -5.52 18.29
N CYS A 230 1.20 -5.35 17.07
CA CYS A 230 -0.19 -4.96 16.80
C CYS A 230 -1.14 -6.17 16.83
N LEU A 231 -2.44 -5.93 17.05
CA LEU A 231 -3.48 -6.95 17.05
C LEU A 231 -4.67 -6.49 16.21
N PHE A 232 -5.02 -7.27 15.19
CA PHE A 232 -6.16 -6.99 14.33
C PHE A 232 -7.13 -8.15 14.37
N ALA A 233 -8.33 -7.87 14.86
CA ALA A 233 -9.40 -8.88 14.92
C ALA A 233 -10.06 -9.09 13.53
N ALA A 234 -10.94 -10.07 13.44
CA ALA A 234 -11.51 -10.52 12.18
C ALA A 234 -12.20 -9.41 11.36
N GLN A 235 -12.04 -9.50 10.04
CA GLN A 235 -12.67 -8.60 9.07
C GLN A 235 -12.27 -7.11 9.18
N VAL A 236 -11.16 -6.81 9.80
CA VAL A 236 -10.59 -5.44 9.77
C VAL A 236 -10.14 -5.13 8.35
N GLY A 237 -10.46 -3.93 7.86
CA GLY A 237 -10.03 -3.41 6.56
C GLY A 237 -9.11 -2.20 6.72
N ILE A 238 -7.88 -2.31 6.25
CA ILE A 238 -6.89 -1.22 6.28
C ILE A 238 -6.58 -0.81 4.84
N ALA A 239 -6.89 0.44 4.49
CA ALA A 239 -6.61 0.97 3.16
C ALA A 239 -5.11 1.27 2.97
N GLY A 240 -4.72 1.60 1.73
CA GLY A 240 -3.30 1.80 1.39
C GLY A 240 -2.64 3.00 2.06
N GLY A 241 -1.33 2.89 2.30
CA GLY A 241 -0.48 3.97 2.81
C GLY A 241 -0.71 4.34 4.27
N VAL A 242 -1.32 3.47 5.07
CA VAL A 242 -1.57 3.69 6.50
C VAL A 242 -0.31 3.40 7.30
N LYS A 243 -0.03 4.23 8.30
CA LYS A 243 1.04 4.01 9.28
C LYS A 243 0.42 3.62 10.63
N ILE A 244 0.68 2.41 11.08
CA ILE A 244 0.16 1.89 12.35
C ILE A 244 1.34 1.72 13.30
N LYS A 245 1.30 2.46 14.40
CA LYS A 245 2.36 2.46 15.41
C LYS A 245 2.28 1.21 16.30
N SER A 246 3.35 0.95 17.05
CA SER A 246 3.47 -0.24 17.89
C SER A 246 2.32 -0.38 18.88
N GLY A 247 1.94 -1.63 19.18
CA GLY A 247 0.95 -1.97 20.21
C GLY A 247 -0.50 -1.60 19.90
N VAL A 248 -0.80 -1.18 18.67
CA VAL A 248 -2.17 -0.82 18.26
C VAL A 248 -3.06 -2.07 18.23
N THR A 249 -4.28 -1.94 18.79
CA THR A 249 -5.32 -2.95 18.71
C THR A 249 -6.51 -2.45 17.92
N ILE A 250 -6.91 -3.19 16.87
CA ILE A 250 -8.09 -2.89 16.05
C ILE A 250 -9.06 -4.05 16.13
N TRP A 251 -10.23 -3.80 16.70
CA TRP A 251 -11.27 -4.80 16.88
C TRP A 251 -12.09 -5.03 15.60
N GLY A 252 -12.80 -6.15 15.58
CA GLY A 252 -13.43 -6.71 14.38
C GLY A 252 -14.31 -5.75 13.58
N GLN A 253 -14.24 -5.89 12.24
CA GLN A 253 -15.02 -5.10 11.28
C GLN A 253 -14.73 -3.58 11.30
N ALA A 254 -13.70 -3.13 11.99
CA ALA A 254 -13.29 -1.73 11.90
C ALA A 254 -12.62 -1.46 10.54
N GLY A 255 -12.82 -0.24 10.03
CA GLY A 255 -12.26 0.22 8.76
C GLY A 255 -11.33 1.41 8.96
N VAL A 256 -10.16 1.39 8.34
CA VAL A 256 -9.18 2.49 8.38
C VAL A 256 -9.01 3.07 6.98
N ASN A 257 -9.28 4.37 6.83
CA ASN A 257 -9.15 5.07 5.56
C ASN A 257 -7.66 5.26 5.18
N LYS A 258 -7.40 5.52 3.91
CA LYS A 258 -6.04 5.61 3.34
C LYS A 258 -5.21 6.74 3.93
N THR A 259 -3.88 6.54 3.93
CA THR A 259 -2.87 7.58 4.20
C THR A 259 -2.99 8.22 5.59
N LEU A 260 -3.43 7.45 6.57
CA LEU A 260 -3.60 7.88 7.96
C LEU A 260 -2.47 7.35 8.84
N THR A 261 -2.32 7.97 10.02
CA THR A 261 -1.48 7.45 11.11
C THR A 261 -2.35 7.06 12.30
N ILE A 262 -2.17 5.84 12.78
CA ILE A 262 -2.76 5.34 14.03
C ILE A 262 -1.66 5.39 15.09
N GLY A 263 -1.86 6.19 16.12
CA GLY A 263 -0.87 6.42 17.18
C GLY A 263 -0.62 5.18 18.05
N GLU A 264 0.54 5.14 18.68
CA GLU A 264 1.03 4.03 19.51
C GLU A 264 0.03 3.62 20.59
N ASN A 265 -0.17 2.31 20.80
CA ASN A 265 -1.11 1.73 21.78
C ASN A 265 -2.56 2.23 21.65
N ALA A 266 -2.96 2.78 20.51
CA ALA A 266 -4.37 3.13 20.29
C ALA A 266 -5.21 1.86 20.20
N VAL A 267 -6.44 1.95 20.71
CA VAL A 267 -7.44 0.87 20.61
C VAL A 267 -8.62 1.38 19.80
N VAL A 268 -8.92 0.71 18.69
CA VAL A 268 -10.08 0.98 17.85
C VAL A 268 -11.12 -0.11 18.09
N LEU A 269 -12.28 0.23 18.62
CA LEU A 269 -13.35 -0.73 18.92
C LEU A 269 -14.06 -1.21 17.64
N SER A 270 -14.78 -2.32 17.77
CA SER A 270 -15.44 -3.01 16.66
C SER A 270 -16.36 -2.09 15.85
N GLN A 271 -16.35 -2.27 14.51
CA GLN A 271 -17.17 -1.52 13.55
C GLN A 271 -16.90 0.00 13.52
N ALA A 272 -15.83 0.47 14.13
CA ALA A 272 -15.46 1.88 14.04
C ALA A 272 -14.86 2.22 12.66
N ALA A 273 -15.19 3.42 12.14
CA ALA A 273 -14.61 3.96 10.91
C ALA A 273 -13.58 5.04 11.28
N VAL A 274 -12.31 4.78 11.01
CA VAL A 274 -11.22 5.75 11.22
C VAL A 274 -11.03 6.55 9.95
N LEU A 275 -11.49 7.80 9.93
CA LEU A 275 -11.52 8.69 8.77
C LEU A 275 -10.39 9.74 8.78
N SER A 276 -9.71 9.91 9.90
CA SER A 276 -8.56 10.81 10.09
C SER A 276 -7.52 10.16 10.99
N SER A 277 -6.28 10.66 10.97
CA SER A 277 -5.23 10.19 11.89
C SER A 277 -5.67 10.35 13.35
N ILE A 278 -5.32 9.37 14.18
CA ILE A 278 -5.71 9.31 15.60
C ILE A 278 -4.47 9.22 16.49
N GLU A 279 -4.59 9.82 17.69
CA GLU A 279 -3.53 9.83 18.67
C GLU A 279 -3.39 8.48 19.38
N GLY A 280 -2.20 8.21 19.89
CA GLY A 280 -1.92 7.02 20.68
C GLY A 280 -2.47 7.05 22.10
N ASN A 281 -2.42 5.88 22.76
CA ASN A 281 -2.83 5.68 24.16
C ASN A 281 -4.29 6.07 24.45
N LYS A 282 -5.15 5.99 23.44
CA LYS A 282 -6.59 6.32 23.52
C LYS A 282 -7.45 5.20 22.96
N VAL A 283 -8.69 5.13 23.42
CA VAL A 283 -9.72 4.20 22.93
C VAL A 283 -10.70 4.96 22.04
N TYR A 284 -10.93 4.47 20.83
CA TYR A 284 -11.85 5.05 19.85
C TYR A 284 -13.02 4.12 19.58
N MET A 285 -14.24 4.67 19.61
CA MET A 285 -15.48 3.89 19.49
C MET A 285 -16.32 4.40 18.30
N GLY A 286 -16.91 3.46 17.55
CA GLY A 286 -17.92 3.74 16.55
C GLY A 286 -19.36 3.57 17.09
N PHE A 287 -20.18 2.78 16.38
CA PHE A 287 -21.59 2.56 16.74
C PHE A 287 -21.76 1.25 17.54
N PRO A 288 -22.06 1.30 18.85
CA PRO A 288 -22.39 0.11 19.60
C PRO A 288 -23.76 -0.45 19.16
N ALA A 289 -23.94 -1.76 19.34
CA ALA A 289 -25.26 -2.38 19.25
C ALA A 289 -26.13 -1.92 20.43
N GLU A 290 -27.38 -1.61 20.16
CA GLU A 290 -28.33 -1.14 21.14
C GLU A 290 -29.72 -1.72 20.81
N ASP A 291 -30.63 -1.73 21.79
CA ASP A 291 -32.02 -2.13 21.53
C ASP A 291 -32.60 -1.38 20.34
N ALA A 292 -33.18 -2.10 19.39
CA ALA A 292 -33.65 -1.52 18.14
C ALA A 292 -34.72 -0.46 18.33
N SER A 293 -35.54 -0.54 19.38
CA SER A 293 -36.57 0.46 19.70
C SER A 293 -35.96 1.77 20.19
N ILE A 294 -34.90 1.67 21.01
CA ILE A 294 -34.11 2.81 21.50
C ILE A 294 -33.41 3.47 20.31
N LYS A 295 -32.67 2.67 19.52
CA LYS A 295 -31.91 3.18 18.38
C LYS A 295 -32.77 3.89 17.31
N ARG A 296 -33.93 3.32 17.00
CA ARG A 296 -34.88 3.98 16.09
C ARG A 296 -35.36 5.34 16.62
N ARG A 297 -35.59 5.45 17.92
CA ARG A 297 -36.02 6.67 18.59
C ARG A 297 -34.91 7.73 18.54
N GLU A 298 -33.67 7.36 18.84
CA GLU A 298 -32.50 8.22 18.71
C GLU A 298 -32.34 8.79 17.29
N LEU A 299 -32.44 7.94 16.25
CA LEU A 299 -32.34 8.35 14.86
C LEU A 299 -33.43 9.36 14.47
N VAL A 300 -34.67 9.19 15.02
CA VAL A 300 -35.76 10.18 14.82
C VAL A 300 -35.41 11.51 15.48
N TRP A 301 -34.84 11.51 16.69
CA TRP A 301 -34.44 12.72 17.37
C TRP A 301 -33.29 13.45 16.65
N ILE A 302 -32.26 12.71 16.22
CA ILE A 302 -31.13 13.25 15.45
C ILE A 302 -31.65 13.99 14.19
N ARG A 303 -32.60 13.40 13.46
CA ARG A 303 -33.22 14.02 12.26
C ARG A 303 -34.02 15.28 12.57
N ARG A 304 -34.49 15.45 13.81
CA ARG A 304 -35.25 16.65 14.26
C ARG A 304 -34.36 17.79 14.77
N ILE A 305 -33.09 17.52 15.07
CA ILE A 305 -32.15 18.54 15.58
C ILE A 305 -32.14 19.82 14.72
N PRO A 306 -32.03 19.79 13.38
CA PRO A 306 -32.04 21.02 12.59
C PRO A 306 -33.33 21.85 12.76
N GLN A 307 -34.50 21.19 12.88
CA GLN A 307 -35.77 21.86 13.09
C GLN A 307 -35.89 22.48 14.50
N LEU A 308 -35.38 21.77 15.50
CA LEU A 308 -35.31 22.26 16.87
C LEU A 308 -34.36 23.45 16.97
N TRP A 309 -33.18 23.36 16.33
CA TRP A 309 -32.21 24.45 16.29
C TRP A 309 -32.81 25.71 15.65
N LYS A 310 -33.50 25.57 14.50
CA LYS A 310 -34.18 26.69 13.85
C LYS A 310 -35.19 27.37 14.78
N LYS A 311 -36.02 26.57 15.49
CA LYS A 311 -37.01 27.11 16.46
C LYS A 311 -36.38 27.82 17.66
N ILE A 312 -35.19 27.46 18.09
CA ILE A 312 -34.47 28.12 19.18
C ILE A 312 -33.95 29.47 18.67
N MET A 313 -33.31 29.49 17.53
CA MET A 313 -32.73 30.72 16.92
C MET A 313 -33.79 31.75 16.50
N GLU A 314 -35.03 31.30 16.20
CA GLU A 314 -36.14 32.19 15.89
C GLU A 314 -36.79 32.84 17.15
N LYS A 315 -36.38 32.42 18.36
CA LYS A 315 -36.88 32.97 19.66
C LYS A 315 -35.92 33.94 20.33
N GLU A 316 -34.70 34.06 19.78
CA GLU A 316 -33.73 35.12 20.11
C GLU A 316 -33.91 36.31 19.14
#